data_3412006920ce6e1e65fdef6954433418
#
_entry.id   3412006920ce6e1e65fdef6954433418
#
_cell.length_a   1.000
_cell.length_b   1.000
_cell.length_c   1.000
_cell.angle_alpha   90.00
_cell.angle_beta   90.00
_cell.angle_gamma   90.00
#
_symmetry.space_group_name_H-M   'P 1'
#
loop_
_entity.id
_entity.type
_entity.pdbx_description
1 polymer ?
#
loop_
_entity_poly.entity_id
_entity_poly.type
_entity_poly.pdbx_seq_one_letter_code
_entity_poly.pdbx_strand_id
1 'polypeptide(L)'
;LMAKWKFFTLVLCMMAGTASLPHVLMRYFTTPSVKAARQSVGWSLVFIFLLYFTAPALATFTKLSILDPNLATGIIGKSIADANALDWVKNWSSVGFVKIIDGNGDGILQINEFFMKGDIVVLATPEIAGLPYVISGLVAAGGLAAAMSTADGLLLAIANALSHDLYYKIIDPKADTKTRLVVARILLLVVGAAAAYVASAKLTGICLLYTSPSPR
;
A
#
# COMPACT_ATOMS: atom_id res chain seq x y z
N LEU A 1 2.37 -24.63 19.12
CA LEU A 1 3.71 -24.70 18.49
C LEU A 1 3.69 -24.32 17.00
N MET A 2 2.74 -24.84 16.21
CA MET A 2 2.61 -24.51 14.77
C MET A 2 2.43 -23.00 14.49
N ALA A 3 1.72 -22.25 15.33
CA ALA A 3 1.53 -20.81 15.16
C ALA A 3 2.85 -20.03 15.30
N LYS A 4 3.72 -20.41 16.22
CA LYS A 4 5.03 -19.77 16.44
C LYS A 4 5.97 -19.96 15.25
N TRP A 5 6.03 -21.16 14.69
CA TRP A 5 6.83 -21.44 13.49
C TRP A 5 6.31 -20.70 12.26
N LYS A 6 5.00 -20.64 12.05
CA LYS A 6 4.39 -19.86 10.96
C LYS A 6 4.72 -18.37 11.08
N PHE A 7 4.66 -17.82 12.29
CA PHE A 7 5.03 -16.42 12.53
C PHE A 7 6.51 -16.16 12.25
N PHE A 8 7.40 -17.04 12.74
CA PHE A 8 8.84 -16.92 12.48
C PHE A 8 9.16 -17.01 10.98
N THR A 9 8.57 -17.97 10.28
CA THR A 9 8.73 -18.12 8.83
C THR A 9 8.22 -16.88 8.08
N LEU A 10 7.09 -16.30 8.50
CA LEU A 10 6.57 -15.08 7.92
C LEU A 10 7.54 -13.90 8.08
N VAL A 11 8.08 -13.72 9.31
CA VAL A 11 9.05 -12.65 9.59
C VAL A 11 10.30 -12.83 8.74
N LEU A 12 10.88 -14.04 8.67
CA LEU A 12 12.04 -14.32 7.83
C LEU A 12 11.77 -14.06 6.34
N CYS A 13 10.61 -14.50 5.86
CA CYS A 13 10.21 -14.30 4.46
C CYS A 13 10.10 -12.81 4.14
N MET A 14 9.48 -12.03 5.01
CA MET A 14 9.34 -10.58 4.83
C MET A 14 10.68 -9.86 4.90
N MET A 15 11.56 -10.25 5.83
CA MET A 15 12.90 -9.66 5.94
C MET A 15 13.75 -9.97 4.70
N ALA A 16 13.81 -11.22 4.26
CA ALA A 16 14.55 -11.62 3.08
C ALA A 16 13.97 -10.98 1.81
N GLY A 17 12.63 -10.97 1.68
CA GLY A 17 11.93 -10.36 0.56
C GLY A 17 12.21 -8.88 0.42
N THR A 18 12.11 -8.11 1.52
CA THR A 18 12.41 -6.67 1.48
C THR A 18 13.88 -6.37 1.23
N ALA A 19 14.79 -7.17 1.75
CA ALA A 19 16.23 -6.99 1.52
C ALA A 19 16.66 -7.29 0.07
N SER A 20 15.92 -8.14 -0.64
CA SER A 20 16.24 -8.55 -2.02
C SER A 20 15.53 -7.71 -3.09
N LEU A 21 14.75 -6.69 -2.73
CA LEU A 21 14.02 -5.86 -3.69
C LEU A 21 14.97 -5.11 -4.65
N PRO A 22 14.93 -5.38 -5.95
CA PRO A 22 15.90 -4.84 -6.91
C PRO A 22 15.84 -3.31 -7.01
N HIS A 23 14.67 -2.70 -6.90
CA HIS A 23 14.50 -1.25 -6.96
C HIS A 23 15.10 -0.54 -5.72
N VAL A 24 15.22 -1.22 -4.57
CA VAL A 24 15.92 -0.70 -3.40
C VAL A 24 17.44 -0.81 -3.59
N LEU A 25 17.90 -1.98 -4.06
CA LEU A 25 19.32 -2.21 -4.30
C LEU A 25 19.90 -1.28 -5.34
N MET A 26 19.19 -1.00 -6.44
CA MET A 26 19.64 -0.08 -7.48
C MET A 26 19.93 1.33 -6.95
N ARG A 27 19.18 1.81 -5.96
CA ARG A 27 19.40 3.13 -5.36
C ARG A 27 20.73 3.24 -4.62
N TYR A 28 21.25 2.15 -4.06
CA TYR A 28 22.56 2.15 -3.40
C TYR A 28 23.71 2.31 -4.41
N PHE A 29 23.55 1.78 -5.63
CA PHE A 29 24.54 1.92 -6.69
C PHE A 29 24.61 3.33 -7.30
N THR A 30 23.57 4.15 -7.11
CA THR A 30 23.54 5.53 -7.59
C THR A 30 24.14 6.54 -6.60
N THR A 31 24.54 6.11 -5.40
CA THR A 31 25.12 7.01 -4.40
C THR A 31 26.59 7.31 -4.71
N PRO A 32 27.04 8.56 -4.49
CA PRO A 32 28.40 8.98 -4.86
C PRO A 32 29.51 8.33 -4.02
N SER A 33 29.22 7.80 -2.85
CA SER A 33 30.20 7.17 -1.97
C SER A 33 29.57 6.17 -1.01
N VAL A 34 30.38 5.21 -0.53
CA VAL A 34 29.97 4.24 0.49
C VAL A 34 29.55 4.93 1.80
N LYS A 35 30.21 6.03 2.16
CA LYS A 35 29.85 6.82 3.35
C LYS A 35 28.44 7.43 3.20
N ALA A 36 28.15 8.02 2.04
CA ALA A 36 26.83 8.58 1.74
C ALA A 36 25.75 7.48 1.73
N ALA A 37 26.05 6.30 1.16
CA ALA A 37 25.13 5.16 1.20
C ALA A 37 24.79 4.75 2.64
N ARG A 38 25.78 4.57 3.51
CA ARG A 38 25.58 4.20 4.92
C ARG A 38 24.78 5.27 5.69
N GLN A 39 25.06 6.54 5.45
CA GLN A 39 24.31 7.63 6.08
C GLN A 39 22.84 7.66 5.61
N SER A 40 22.60 7.44 4.33
CA SER A 40 21.24 7.33 3.77
C SER A 40 20.47 6.17 4.40
N VAL A 41 21.11 5.00 4.57
CA VAL A 41 20.51 3.85 5.27
C VAL A 41 20.14 4.22 6.70
N GLY A 42 21.03 4.88 7.44
CA GLY A 42 20.77 5.30 8.81
C GLY A 42 19.53 6.19 8.92
N TRP A 43 19.42 7.21 8.09
CA TRP A 43 18.25 8.07 8.05
C TRP A 43 16.98 7.33 7.62
N SER A 44 17.07 6.45 6.64
CA SER A 44 15.94 5.63 6.21
C SER A 44 15.41 4.77 7.35
N LEU A 45 16.29 4.14 8.15
CA LEU A 45 15.90 3.35 9.31
C LEU A 45 15.18 4.19 10.37
N VAL A 46 15.64 5.42 10.64
CA VAL A 46 14.96 6.33 11.57
C VAL A 46 13.53 6.64 11.10
N PHE A 47 13.35 6.99 9.82
CA PHE A 47 12.02 7.28 9.29
C PHE A 47 11.12 6.05 9.24
N ILE A 48 11.65 4.88 8.89
CA ILE A 48 10.91 3.62 8.91
C ILE A 48 10.49 3.28 10.35
N PHE A 49 11.39 3.44 11.33
CA PHE A 49 11.05 3.21 12.73
C PHE A 49 9.91 4.12 13.20
N LEU A 50 9.99 5.43 12.90
CA LEU A 50 8.92 6.37 13.25
C LEU A 50 7.58 5.97 12.62
N LEU A 51 7.59 5.59 11.34
CA LEU A 51 6.37 5.16 10.64
C LEU A 51 5.76 3.91 11.29
N TYR A 52 6.56 2.88 11.52
CA TYR A 52 6.05 1.63 12.12
C TYR A 52 5.71 1.77 13.61
N PHE A 53 6.32 2.71 14.31
CA PHE A 53 5.97 3.01 15.69
C PHE A 53 4.60 3.72 15.80
N THR A 54 4.31 4.62 14.86
CA THR A 54 3.05 5.38 14.85
C THR A 54 1.87 4.60 14.26
N ALA A 55 2.10 3.65 13.35
CA ALA A 55 1.05 2.89 12.68
C ALA A 55 0.11 2.12 13.63
N PRO A 56 0.60 1.36 14.64
CA PRO A 56 -0.28 0.69 15.60
C PRO A 56 -1.11 1.65 16.45
N ALA A 57 -0.53 2.79 16.82
CA ALA A 57 -1.25 3.83 17.56
C ALA A 57 -2.40 4.39 16.72
N LEU A 58 -2.14 4.74 15.46
CA LEU A 58 -3.17 5.20 14.54
C LEU A 58 -4.31 4.18 14.39
N ALA A 59 -3.96 2.91 14.18
CA ALA A 59 -4.94 1.84 14.04
C ALA A 59 -5.81 1.68 15.29
N THR A 60 -5.21 1.79 16.48
CA THR A 60 -5.91 1.68 17.76
C THR A 60 -6.86 2.86 17.96
N PHE A 61 -6.40 4.08 17.72
CA PHE A 61 -7.24 5.28 17.84
C PHE A 61 -8.39 5.29 16.83
N THR A 62 -8.15 4.88 15.59
CA THR A 62 -9.22 4.76 14.59
C THR A 62 -10.26 3.73 15.01
N LYS A 63 -9.80 2.59 15.53
CA LYS A 63 -10.70 1.57 16.08
C LYS A 63 -11.54 2.10 17.23
N LEU A 64 -10.91 2.80 18.19
CA LEU A 64 -11.59 3.41 19.30
C LEU A 64 -12.64 4.43 18.82
N SER A 65 -12.26 5.29 17.87
CA SER A 65 -13.16 6.31 17.30
C SER A 65 -14.41 5.72 16.63
N ILE A 66 -14.32 4.51 16.09
CA ILE A 66 -15.46 3.84 15.45
C ILE A 66 -16.31 3.07 16.48
N LEU A 67 -15.65 2.39 17.43
CA LEU A 67 -16.29 1.43 18.32
C LEU A 67 -16.91 2.06 19.57
N ASP A 68 -16.40 3.20 20.05
CA ASP A 68 -16.92 3.82 21.27
C ASP A 68 -18.19 4.64 20.97
N PRO A 69 -19.36 4.21 21.45
CA PRO A 69 -20.62 4.93 21.23
C PRO A 69 -20.66 6.29 21.92
N ASN A 70 -19.82 6.52 22.94
CA ASN A 70 -19.75 7.80 23.67
C ASN A 70 -18.97 8.87 22.91
N LEU A 71 -18.14 8.49 21.94
CA LEU A 71 -17.49 9.44 21.07
C LEU A 71 -18.46 9.95 19.99
N ALA A 72 -18.34 11.23 19.65
CA ALA A 72 -19.15 11.83 18.58
C ALA A 72 -18.95 11.10 17.23
N THR A 73 -17.75 10.54 17.01
CA THR A 73 -17.35 9.78 15.84
C THR A 73 -17.77 8.32 15.85
N GLY A 74 -18.15 7.77 17.03
CA GLY A 74 -18.56 6.38 17.18
C GLY A 74 -19.86 6.09 16.40
N ILE A 75 -19.88 4.97 15.70
CA ILE A 75 -21.04 4.56 14.88
C ILE A 75 -21.67 3.27 15.40
N ILE A 76 -20.93 2.45 16.13
CA ILE A 76 -21.44 1.20 16.69
C ILE A 76 -22.47 1.50 17.79
N GLY A 77 -23.61 0.82 17.77
CA GLY A 77 -24.73 1.07 18.69
C GLY A 77 -25.68 2.20 18.25
N LYS A 78 -25.39 2.88 17.14
CA LYS A 78 -26.29 3.87 16.52
C LYS A 78 -27.19 3.22 15.46
N SER A 79 -28.24 3.93 15.06
CA SER A 79 -29.10 3.49 13.95
C SER A 79 -28.27 3.32 12.66
N ILE A 80 -28.54 2.26 11.90
CA ILE A 80 -27.94 2.04 10.59
C ILE A 80 -28.23 3.20 9.63
N ALA A 81 -29.42 3.82 9.76
CA ALA A 81 -29.78 5.00 8.97
C ALA A 81 -28.84 6.19 9.28
N ASP A 82 -28.56 6.45 10.56
CA ASP A 82 -27.66 7.52 10.98
C ASP A 82 -26.21 7.24 10.57
N ALA A 83 -25.75 5.98 10.70
CA ALA A 83 -24.42 5.58 10.26
C ALA A 83 -24.25 5.77 8.75
N ASN A 84 -25.23 5.38 7.95
CA ASN A 84 -25.25 5.59 6.50
C ASN A 84 -25.40 7.06 6.09
N ALA A 85 -25.90 7.93 6.97
CA ALA A 85 -26.00 9.37 6.70
C ALA A 85 -24.65 10.09 6.75
N LEU A 86 -23.64 9.51 7.43
CA LEU A 86 -22.31 10.09 7.54
C LEU A 86 -21.61 10.16 6.18
N ASP A 87 -21.03 11.32 5.86
CA ASP A 87 -20.41 11.57 4.56
C ASP A 87 -19.24 10.60 4.27
N TRP A 88 -18.39 10.33 5.28
CA TRP A 88 -17.29 9.40 5.10
C TRP A 88 -17.78 7.96 4.84
N VAL A 89 -18.88 7.52 5.48
CA VAL A 89 -19.47 6.19 5.22
C VAL A 89 -20.00 6.13 3.79
N LYS A 90 -20.71 7.15 3.33
CA LYS A 90 -21.21 7.24 1.94
C LYS A 90 -20.08 7.18 0.93
N ASN A 91 -19.05 7.99 1.12
CA ASN A 91 -17.91 8.08 0.22
C ASN A 91 -17.21 6.72 0.07
N TRP A 92 -16.88 6.08 1.19
CA TRP A 92 -16.14 4.82 1.17
C TRP A 92 -17.00 3.60 0.84
N SER A 93 -18.32 3.65 1.08
CA SER A 93 -19.24 2.59 0.66
C SER A 93 -19.49 2.63 -0.85
N SER A 94 -19.54 3.80 -1.48
CA SER A 94 -19.71 3.94 -2.93
C SER A 94 -18.60 3.24 -3.73
N VAL A 95 -17.39 3.21 -3.19
CA VAL A 95 -16.24 2.49 -3.78
C VAL A 95 -16.06 1.06 -3.24
N GLY A 96 -16.96 0.60 -2.34
CA GLY A 96 -16.99 -0.77 -1.84
C GLY A 96 -15.91 -1.10 -0.79
N PHE A 97 -15.33 -0.09 -0.14
CA PHE A 97 -14.36 -0.28 0.94
C PHE A 97 -14.98 -0.36 2.33
N VAL A 98 -16.16 0.24 2.50
CA VAL A 98 -16.99 0.11 3.71
C VAL A 98 -18.28 -0.57 3.32
N LYS A 99 -18.76 -1.50 4.14
CA LYS A 99 -20.05 -2.17 3.98
C LYS A 99 -20.73 -2.25 5.33
N ILE A 100 -21.99 -1.89 5.37
CA ILE A 100 -22.92 -2.07 6.50
C ILE A 100 -23.97 -3.06 6.04
N ILE A 101 -24.14 -4.15 6.76
CA ILE A 101 -25.10 -5.21 6.45
C ILE A 101 -25.89 -5.49 7.72
N ASP A 102 -27.16 -5.12 7.75
CA ASP A 102 -28.06 -5.48 8.84
C ASP A 102 -28.36 -6.98 8.77
N GLY A 103 -27.72 -7.74 9.63
CA GLY A 103 -27.86 -9.21 9.64
C GLY A 103 -29.04 -9.72 10.49
N ASN A 104 -29.43 -8.94 11.49
CA ASN A 104 -30.48 -9.32 12.44
C ASN A 104 -31.80 -8.54 12.23
N GLY A 105 -31.78 -7.48 11.43
CA GLY A 105 -32.99 -6.68 11.14
C GLY A 105 -33.41 -5.75 12.27
N ASP A 106 -32.52 -5.45 13.25
CA ASP A 106 -32.86 -4.60 14.40
C ASP A 106 -32.65 -3.10 14.10
N GLY A 107 -32.04 -2.76 12.97
CA GLY A 107 -31.74 -1.39 12.56
C GLY A 107 -30.65 -0.69 13.38
N ILE A 108 -29.97 -1.40 14.30
CA ILE A 108 -28.90 -0.89 15.16
C ILE A 108 -27.58 -1.51 14.69
N LEU A 109 -26.62 -0.66 14.35
CA LEU A 109 -25.33 -1.11 13.84
C LEU A 109 -24.50 -1.83 14.91
N GLN A 110 -24.24 -3.10 14.69
CA GLN A 110 -23.39 -3.94 15.54
C GLN A 110 -22.01 -4.14 14.91
N ILE A 111 -21.02 -4.57 15.74
CA ILE A 111 -19.64 -4.80 15.28
C ILE A 111 -19.57 -5.82 14.13
N ASN A 112 -20.41 -6.84 14.17
CA ASN A 112 -20.43 -7.90 13.15
C ASN A 112 -21.05 -7.47 11.82
N GLU A 113 -21.72 -6.33 11.80
CA GLU A 113 -22.43 -5.76 10.66
C GLU A 113 -21.65 -4.66 9.94
N PHE A 114 -20.55 -4.22 10.57
CA PHE A 114 -19.67 -3.21 10.02
C PHE A 114 -18.39 -3.83 9.46
N PHE A 115 -18.19 -3.69 8.16
CA PHE A 115 -17.02 -4.18 7.46
C PHE A 115 -16.25 -3.03 6.82
N MET A 116 -15.01 -2.85 7.23
CA MET A 116 -14.08 -1.90 6.62
C MET A 116 -12.80 -2.62 6.18
N LYS A 117 -12.38 -2.40 4.93
CA LYS A 117 -11.14 -2.97 4.42
C LYS A 117 -9.93 -2.31 5.09
N GLY A 118 -8.95 -3.12 5.53
CA GLY A 118 -7.76 -2.63 6.23
C GLY A 118 -6.95 -1.59 5.43
N ASP A 119 -6.98 -1.68 4.10
CA ASP A 119 -6.19 -0.84 3.20
C ASP A 119 -6.56 0.65 3.26
N ILE A 120 -7.80 0.98 3.68
CA ILE A 120 -8.27 2.36 3.72
C ILE A 120 -8.17 3.02 5.09
N VAL A 121 -7.85 2.27 6.14
CA VAL A 121 -7.87 2.78 7.53
C VAL A 121 -7.10 4.08 7.66
N VAL A 122 -5.88 4.15 7.11
CA VAL A 122 -5.04 5.35 7.19
C VAL A 122 -5.65 6.52 6.41
N LEU A 123 -6.23 6.25 5.23
CA LEU A 123 -6.81 7.29 4.37
C LEU A 123 -8.14 7.80 4.91
N ALA A 124 -8.95 6.94 5.53
CA ALA A 124 -10.25 7.29 6.08
C ALA A 124 -10.15 7.93 7.49
N THR A 125 -9.06 7.71 8.22
CA THR A 125 -8.91 8.21 9.59
C THR A 125 -9.14 9.71 9.74
N PRO A 126 -8.63 10.60 8.88
CA PRO A 126 -8.89 12.04 9.01
C PRO A 126 -10.38 12.40 8.84
N GLU A 127 -11.09 11.70 7.94
CA GLU A 127 -12.52 11.91 7.75
C GLU A 127 -13.34 11.36 8.94
N ILE A 128 -12.97 10.20 9.45
CA ILE A 128 -13.58 9.59 10.65
C ILE A 128 -13.39 10.50 11.86
N ALA A 129 -12.21 11.10 12.01
CA ALA A 129 -11.90 12.03 13.10
C ALA A 129 -12.53 13.43 12.92
N GLY A 130 -13.25 13.68 11.83
CA GLY A 130 -13.87 14.97 11.56
C GLY A 130 -12.87 16.10 11.27
N LEU A 131 -11.66 15.78 10.83
CA LEU A 131 -10.63 16.75 10.48
C LEU A 131 -11.01 17.52 9.20
N PRO A 132 -10.51 18.75 9.03
CA PRO A 132 -10.75 19.54 7.82
C PRO A 132 -10.35 18.76 6.54
N TYR A 133 -11.11 18.93 5.48
CA TYR A 133 -10.90 18.26 4.18
C TYR A 133 -9.49 18.45 3.60
N VAL A 134 -8.81 19.53 3.96
CA VAL A 134 -7.42 19.81 3.55
C VAL A 134 -6.46 18.73 4.09
N ILE A 135 -6.68 18.27 5.34
CA ILE A 135 -5.85 17.21 5.95
C ILE A 135 -6.14 15.86 5.27
N SER A 136 -7.41 15.55 5.01
CA SER A 136 -7.78 14.34 4.28
C SER A 136 -7.16 14.33 2.88
N GLY A 137 -7.21 15.48 2.18
CA GLY A 137 -6.56 15.64 0.88
C GLY A 137 -5.05 15.48 0.93
N LEU A 138 -4.38 16.01 1.97
CA LEU A 138 -2.94 15.86 2.15
C LEU A 138 -2.54 14.39 2.40
N VAL A 139 -3.29 13.68 3.24
CA VAL A 139 -3.07 12.25 3.52
C VAL A 139 -3.29 11.42 2.25
N ALA A 140 -4.35 11.70 1.49
CA ALA A 140 -4.61 11.02 0.22
C ALA A 140 -3.49 11.28 -0.81
N ALA A 141 -3.03 12.53 -0.93
CA ALA A 141 -1.91 12.88 -1.80
C ALA A 141 -0.61 12.20 -1.37
N GLY A 142 -0.35 12.12 -0.06
CA GLY A 142 0.79 11.40 0.49
C GLY A 142 0.75 9.90 0.21
N GLY A 143 -0.42 9.29 0.36
CA GLY A 143 -0.65 7.87 0.01
C GLY A 143 -0.42 7.60 -1.48
N LEU A 144 -0.95 8.46 -2.34
CA LEU A 144 -0.74 8.36 -3.79
C LEU A 144 0.73 8.53 -4.17
N ALA A 145 1.42 9.52 -3.59
CA ALA A 145 2.85 9.75 -3.83
C ALA A 145 3.70 8.55 -3.40
N ALA A 146 3.39 7.92 -2.27
CA ALA A 146 4.08 6.71 -1.81
C ALA A 146 3.87 5.53 -2.77
N ALA A 147 2.64 5.32 -3.24
CA ALA A 147 2.32 4.28 -4.21
C ALA A 147 3.04 4.52 -5.55
N MET A 148 3.02 5.75 -6.06
CA MET A 148 3.72 6.13 -7.30
C MET A 148 5.22 5.96 -7.19
N SER A 149 5.84 6.34 -6.07
CA SER A 149 7.29 6.18 -5.84
C SER A 149 7.73 4.71 -5.89
N THR A 150 6.91 3.80 -5.36
CA THR A 150 7.18 2.36 -5.42
C THR A 150 6.99 1.81 -6.83
N ALA A 151 5.91 2.20 -7.50
CA ALA A 151 5.63 1.78 -8.88
C ALA A 151 6.73 2.24 -9.85
N ASP A 152 7.20 3.48 -9.72
CA ASP A 152 8.29 4.03 -10.53
C ASP A 152 9.59 3.22 -10.35
N GLY A 153 9.97 2.92 -9.12
CA GLY A 153 11.15 2.09 -8.83
C GLY A 153 11.07 0.68 -9.42
N LEU A 154 9.90 0.04 -9.35
CA LEU A 154 9.68 -1.29 -9.92
C LEU A 154 9.69 -1.27 -11.45
N LEU A 155 9.00 -0.31 -12.06
CA LEU A 155 8.97 -0.14 -13.52
C LEU A 155 10.38 0.12 -14.06
N LEU A 156 11.15 0.97 -13.39
CA LEU A 156 12.53 1.25 -13.78
C LEU A 156 13.42 -0.01 -13.67
N ALA A 157 13.25 -0.81 -12.62
CA ALA A 157 14.00 -2.05 -12.45
C ALA A 157 13.70 -3.05 -13.58
N ILE A 158 12.42 -3.24 -13.93
CA ILE A 158 12.01 -4.14 -15.02
C ILE A 158 12.51 -3.62 -16.37
N ALA A 159 12.32 -2.33 -16.66
CA ALA A 159 12.76 -1.72 -17.91
C ALA A 159 14.27 -1.81 -18.09
N ASN A 160 15.05 -1.63 -17.03
CA ASN A 160 16.51 -1.78 -17.07
C ASN A 160 16.92 -3.24 -17.29
N ALA A 161 16.29 -4.20 -16.63
CA ALA A 161 16.57 -5.62 -16.86
C ALA A 161 16.29 -6.01 -18.31
N LEU A 162 15.16 -5.61 -18.88
CA LEU A 162 14.81 -5.89 -20.25
C LEU A 162 15.74 -5.17 -21.26
N SER A 163 16.04 -3.90 -21.02
CA SER A 163 16.89 -3.10 -21.91
C SER A 163 18.36 -3.50 -21.83
N HIS A 164 18.91 -3.71 -20.65
CA HIS A 164 20.32 -4.00 -20.47
C HIS A 164 20.61 -5.50 -20.60
N ASP A 165 19.87 -6.36 -19.93
CA ASP A 165 20.21 -7.79 -19.87
C ASP A 165 19.69 -8.53 -21.11
N LEU A 166 18.49 -8.21 -21.59
CA LEU A 166 17.94 -8.88 -22.77
C LEU A 166 18.37 -8.19 -24.06
N TYR A 167 18.08 -6.90 -24.23
CA TYR A 167 18.36 -6.22 -25.50
C TYR A 167 19.86 -6.04 -25.74
N TYR A 168 20.58 -5.39 -24.82
CA TYR A 168 21.99 -5.07 -25.03
C TYR A 168 22.91 -6.28 -24.97
N LYS A 169 22.73 -7.20 -24.02
CA LYS A 169 23.64 -8.38 -23.91
C LYS A 169 23.34 -9.49 -24.92
N ILE A 170 22.08 -9.64 -25.34
CA ILE A 170 21.65 -10.81 -26.15
C ILE A 170 21.36 -10.39 -27.59
N ILE A 171 20.58 -9.31 -27.80
CA ILE A 171 20.07 -8.94 -29.13
C ILE A 171 21.10 -8.08 -29.91
N ASP A 172 21.56 -6.98 -29.31
CA ASP A 172 22.51 -6.07 -29.97
C ASP A 172 23.57 -5.56 -28.99
N PRO A 173 24.68 -6.29 -28.82
CA PRO A 173 25.81 -5.87 -27.97
C PRO A 173 26.55 -4.63 -28.44
N LYS A 174 26.36 -4.21 -29.71
CA LYS A 174 27.02 -3.04 -30.29
C LYS A 174 26.14 -1.80 -30.34
N ALA A 175 24.93 -1.87 -29.79
CA ALA A 175 24.00 -0.75 -29.79
C ALA A 175 24.60 0.51 -29.14
N ASP A 176 24.42 1.65 -29.80
CA ASP A 176 24.82 2.96 -29.28
C ASP A 176 24.01 3.35 -28.03
N THR A 177 24.61 4.16 -27.17
CA THR A 177 23.99 4.62 -25.91
C THR A 177 22.63 5.29 -26.14
N LYS A 178 22.47 6.04 -27.26
CA LYS A 178 21.19 6.66 -27.60
C LYS A 178 20.11 5.63 -27.89
N THR A 179 20.45 4.61 -28.67
CA THR A 179 19.53 3.51 -29.02
C THR A 179 19.08 2.75 -27.76
N ARG A 180 20.03 2.45 -26.86
CA ARG A 180 19.71 1.80 -25.57
C ARG A 180 18.73 2.61 -24.71
N LEU A 181 18.92 3.94 -24.65
CA LEU A 181 18.02 4.83 -23.92
C LEU A 181 16.62 4.87 -24.54
N VAL A 182 16.53 4.89 -25.87
CA VAL A 182 15.23 4.86 -26.56
C VAL A 182 14.52 3.54 -26.31
N VAL A 183 15.21 2.41 -26.44
CA VAL A 183 14.66 1.08 -26.15
C VAL A 183 14.19 0.98 -24.71
N ALA A 184 14.99 1.45 -23.74
CA ALA A 184 14.62 1.45 -22.33
C ALA A 184 13.34 2.27 -22.08
N ARG A 185 13.20 3.44 -22.70
CA ARG A 185 11.99 4.28 -22.61
C ARG A 185 10.76 3.60 -23.21
N ILE A 186 10.89 2.99 -24.37
CA ILE A 186 9.79 2.26 -25.00
C ILE A 186 9.36 1.08 -24.12
N LEU A 187 10.30 0.30 -23.62
CA LEU A 187 10.03 -0.81 -22.72
C LEU A 187 9.35 -0.36 -21.43
N LEU A 188 9.78 0.77 -20.86
CA LEU A 188 9.15 1.35 -19.67
C LEU A 188 7.68 1.71 -19.94
N LEU A 189 7.37 2.31 -21.08
CA LEU A 189 5.99 2.63 -21.47
C LEU A 189 5.15 1.37 -21.67
N VAL A 190 5.69 0.37 -22.34
CA VAL A 190 4.99 -0.90 -22.61
C VAL A 190 4.70 -1.64 -21.31
N VAL A 191 5.71 -1.77 -20.42
CA VAL A 191 5.53 -2.42 -19.11
C VAL A 191 4.56 -1.62 -18.23
N GLY A 192 4.64 -0.29 -18.25
CA GLY A 192 3.72 0.58 -17.52
C GLY A 192 2.29 0.43 -17.98
N ALA A 193 2.06 0.39 -19.30
CA ALA A 193 0.73 0.17 -19.89
C ALA A 193 0.18 -1.22 -19.53
N ALA A 194 1.01 -2.26 -19.61
CA ALA A 194 0.63 -3.62 -19.23
C ALA A 194 0.28 -3.70 -17.74
N ALA A 195 1.09 -3.09 -16.87
CA ALA A 195 0.82 -3.02 -15.43
C ALA A 195 -0.50 -2.28 -15.12
N ALA A 196 -0.76 -1.15 -15.79
CA ALA A 196 -2.01 -0.41 -15.65
C ALA A 196 -3.22 -1.22 -16.11
N TYR A 197 -3.09 -1.95 -17.22
CA TYR A 197 -4.14 -2.85 -17.71
C TYR A 197 -4.46 -3.96 -16.69
N VAL A 198 -3.44 -4.63 -16.16
CA VAL A 198 -3.61 -5.68 -15.13
C VAL A 198 -4.22 -5.10 -13.86
N ALA A 199 -3.79 -3.90 -13.43
CA ALA A 199 -4.34 -3.22 -12.26
C ALA A 199 -5.81 -2.84 -12.44
N SER A 200 -6.23 -2.46 -13.66
CA SER A 200 -7.63 -2.13 -13.97
C SER A 200 -8.57 -3.34 -13.82
N ALA A 201 -8.06 -4.55 -13.95
CA ALA A 201 -8.81 -5.79 -13.77
C ALA A 201 -9.22 -6.06 -12.29
N LYS A 202 -8.86 -5.16 -11.35
CA LYS A 202 -9.20 -5.23 -9.91
C LYS A 202 -8.91 -6.59 -9.28
N LEU A 203 -7.80 -7.22 -9.68
CA LEU A 203 -7.35 -8.45 -9.06
C LEU A 203 -7.12 -8.19 -7.56
N THR A 204 -7.78 -8.98 -6.73
CA THR A 204 -7.82 -8.88 -5.27
C THR A 204 -6.44 -8.70 -4.68
N GLY A 205 -6.31 -7.86 -3.68
CA GLY A 205 -5.12 -7.45 -2.93
C GLY A 205 -3.84 -8.24 -3.18
N ILE A 206 -2.93 -7.66 -3.94
CA ILE A 206 -1.69 -8.30 -4.43
C ILE A 206 -0.85 -8.90 -3.30
N CYS A 207 -0.90 -8.32 -2.11
CA CYS A 207 -0.17 -8.81 -0.93
C CYS A 207 -0.69 -10.18 -0.46
N LEU A 208 -2.00 -10.45 -0.58
CA LEU A 208 -2.61 -11.71 -0.21
C LEU A 208 -2.47 -12.77 -1.31
N LEU A 209 -2.29 -12.36 -2.57
CA LEU A 209 -2.16 -13.28 -3.70
C LEU A 209 -0.85 -14.09 -3.63
N TYR A 210 0.21 -13.51 -3.05
CA TYR A 210 1.52 -14.16 -2.95
C TYR A 210 1.81 -14.82 -1.61
N THR A 211 1.06 -14.47 -0.54
CA THR A 211 1.38 -14.93 0.82
C THR A 211 0.34 -15.84 1.44
N SER A 212 -0.84 -15.93 0.85
CA SER A 212 -1.90 -16.80 1.36
C SER A 212 -2.03 -18.05 0.49
N PRO A 213 -1.80 -19.25 1.05
CA PRO A 213 -2.30 -20.45 0.40
C PRO A 213 -3.81 -20.30 0.32
N SER A 214 -4.37 -20.40 -0.89
CA SER A 214 -5.80 -20.40 -1.14
C SER A 214 -6.50 -21.28 -0.08
N PRO A 215 -7.44 -20.76 0.70
CA PRO A 215 -8.27 -21.61 1.52
C PRO A 215 -9.11 -22.48 0.57
N ARG A 216 -8.84 -23.75 0.56
CA ARG A 216 -9.76 -24.76 0.04
C ARG A 216 -10.82 -25.03 1.08
#